data_7e134c1670b47aae3fd6f4edcc5a9df8
#
_entry.id   7e134c1670b47aae3fd6f4edcc5a9df8
#
_cell.length_a   1.000
_cell.length_b   1.000
_cell.length_c   1.000
_cell.angle_alpha   90.00
_cell.angle_beta   90.00
_cell.angle_gamma   90.00
#
_symmetry.space_group_name_H-M   'P 1'
#
loop_
_entity.id
_entity.type
_entity.pdbx_description
1 polymer ?
#
loop_
_entity_poly.entity_id
_entity_poly.type
_entity_poly.pdbx_seq_one_letter_code
_entity_poly.pdbx_strand_id
1 'polypeptide(L)'
;MEQPMPAERLVPSLRSRERSPIPGLPHTLTELHLHVGGAVAPHVLFELAHEQGFKLPVRDYFDFVDLVTSNPDKVRNLEDYLRIMHEWTEKIQSSPAAIERSVYEIFAKEYRGSRVGRMELRFNPMKRNLGGERDLDHIIHAALRGLDRACLEYGIRGGLIFCLAREFRADLNEIIVEKAIKYRDRGVIGIDLAGTEAHALELVPESVERFAGIFARAREAGLGTTVHTGETPHTAGEGVIAAVRRLKVDRIGHGIRAAYSPEAMRVLSDEGVTLEVCPTSNLH
;
A
#
# COMPACT_ATOMS: atom_id res chain seq x y z
N MET A 1 25.55 -18.21 43.82
CA MET A 1 25.68 -19.02 42.61
C MET A 1 24.50 -18.69 41.73
N GLU A 2 24.69 -17.70 40.87
CA GLU A 2 23.69 -17.31 39.86
C GLU A 2 23.82 -18.28 38.69
N GLN A 3 22.69 -18.89 38.30
CA GLN A 3 22.64 -19.72 37.12
C GLN A 3 22.74 -18.86 35.87
N PRO A 4 23.53 -19.23 34.86
CA PRO A 4 23.58 -18.49 33.62
C PRO A 4 22.23 -18.60 32.88
N MET A 5 21.69 -17.48 32.42
CA MET A 5 20.50 -17.39 31.56
C MET A 5 20.71 -18.25 30.30
N PRO A 6 19.69 -19.01 29.87
CA PRO A 6 19.83 -19.81 28.66
C PRO A 6 19.91 -18.93 27.43
N ALA A 7 20.88 -19.20 26.55
CA ALA A 7 21.21 -18.51 25.33
C ALA A 7 20.15 -18.67 24.20
N GLU A 8 18.93 -19.08 24.50
CA GLU A 8 17.88 -19.40 23.50
C GLU A 8 16.89 -18.32 23.19
N ARG A 9 17.08 -17.10 23.66
CA ARG A 9 16.27 -15.94 23.24
C ARG A 9 16.98 -14.99 22.30
N LEU A 10 17.77 -15.50 21.38
CA LEU A 10 18.17 -14.74 20.20
C LEU A 10 17.10 -14.93 19.14
N VAL A 11 16.37 -13.84 18.94
CA VAL A 11 15.23 -13.68 18.03
C VAL A 11 15.52 -14.35 16.68
N PRO A 12 14.68 -15.29 16.18
CA PRO A 12 14.89 -15.96 14.90
C PRO A 12 14.85 -15.04 13.67
N SER A 13 14.49 -13.76 13.83
CA SER A 13 14.32 -12.79 12.74
C SER A 13 15.61 -12.17 12.20
N LEU A 14 16.74 -12.33 12.91
CA LEU A 14 18.04 -11.77 12.47
C LEU A 14 18.90 -12.74 11.65
N ARG A 15 18.48 -13.97 11.48
CA ARG A 15 19.08 -14.82 10.46
C ARG A 15 18.42 -14.46 9.14
N SER A 16 19.13 -13.72 8.29
CA SER A 16 18.89 -13.73 6.86
C SER A 16 18.79 -15.22 6.46
N ARG A 17 17.57 -15.73 6.33
CA ARG A 17 17.39 -16.98 5.62
C ARG A 17 17.86 -16.67 4.20
N GLU A 18 19.06 -17.10 3.85
CA GLU A 18 19.41 -17.30 2.46
C GLU A 18 18.32 -18.24 1.91
N ARG A 19 17.31 -17.62 1.30
CA ARG A 19 16.29 -18.39 0.61
C ARG A 19 16.99 -19.00 -0.57
N SER A 20 17.27 -20.31 -0.48
CA SER A 20 17.76 -21.06 -1.63
C SER A 20 16.83 -20.76 -2.81
N PRO A 21 17.37 -20.41 -3.98
CA PRO A 21 16.54 -20.12 -5.13
C PRO A 21 15.66 -21.33 -5.42
N ILE A 22 14.34 -21.13 -5.53
CA ILE A 22 13.44 -22.21 -5.96
C ILE A 22 13.81 -22.52 -7.42
N PRO A 23 14.23 -23.76 -7.72
CA PRO A 23 14.61 -24.10 -9.09
C PRO A 23 13.46 -23.87 -10.06
N GLY A 24 13.73 -23.20 -11.18
CA GLY A 24 12.75 -22.93 -12.23
C GLY A 24 11.89 -21.69 -12.06
N LEU A 25 12.00 -20.96 -10.94
CA LEU A 25 11.35 -19.63 -10.85
C LEU A 25 12.12 -18.57 -11.65
N PRO A 26 11.40 -17.64 -12.33
CA PRO A 26 12.03 -16.53 -13.02
C PRO A 26 12.90 -15.72 -12.05
N HIS A 27 14.01 -15.17 -12.54
CA HIS A 27 14.93 -14.38 -11.72
C HIS A 27 14.31 -13.08 -11.21
N THR A 28 13.17 -12.64 -11.76
CA THR A 28 12.47 -11.42 -11.37
C THR A 28 11.00 -11.71 -11.12
N LEU A 29 10.53 -11.37 -9.92
CA LEU A 29 9.13 -11.41 -9.55
C LEU A 29 8.47 -10.04 -9.81
N THR A 30 7.14 -10.03 -9.86
CA THR A 30 6.35 -8.79 -9.93
C THR A 30 5.55 -8.62 -8.66
N GLU A 31 5.65 -7.44 -8.03
CA GLU A 31 4.83 -7.05 -6.89
C GLU A 31 3.78 -6.04 -7.34
N LEU A 32 2.50 -6.36 -7.14
CA LEU A 32 1.37 -5.55 -7.60
C LEU A 32 0.60 -4.89 -6.45
N HIS A 33 0.83 -5.29 -5.19
CA HIS A 33 0.03 -4.82 -4.07
C HIS A 33 0.88 -4.52 -2.84
N LEU A 34 1.55 -3.38 -2.84
CA LEU A 34 2.40 -2.94 -1.74
C LEU A 34 2.15 -1.48 -1.39
N HIS A 35 1.84 -1.20 -0.12
CA HIS A 35 1.62 0.16 0.39
C HIS A 35 2.89 0.74 0.99
N VAL A 36 3.20 2.00 0.66
CA VAL A 36 4.33 2.73 1.28
C VAL A 36 4.23 2.70 2.80
N GLY A 37 3.02 2.89 3.35
CA GLY A 37 2.82 2.93 4.80
C GLY A 37 3.25 1.68 5.55
N GLY A 38 3.10 0.49 4.94
CA GLY A 38 3.42 -0.79 5.56
C GLY A 38 4.75 -1.42 5.12
N ALA A 39 5.42 -0.88 4.09
CA ALA A 39 6.52 -1.55 3.43
C ALA A 39 7.92 -1.08 3.86
N VAL A 40 8.05 0.08 4.49
CA VAL A 40 9.33 0.60 4.96
C VAL A 40 9.85 -0.21 6.12
N ALA A 41 11.12 -0.58 6.06
CA ALA A 41 11.75 -1.33 7.15
C ALA A 41 11.78 -0.49 8.46
N PRO A 42 11.55 -1.12 9.64
CA PRO A 42 11.47 -0.39 10.90
C PRO A 42 12.69 0.47 11.23
N HIS A 43 13.91 0.02 10.86
CA HIS A 43 15.12 0.81 11.12
C HIS A 43 15.14 2.12 10.30
N VAL A 44 14.63 2.12 9.08
CA VAL A 44 14.50 3.32 8.26
C VAL A 44 13.45 4.27 8.86
N LEU A 45 12.32 3.74 9.33
CA LEU A 45 11.31 4.54 10.02
C LEU A 45 11.84 5.15 11.32
N PHE A 46 12.65 4.40 12.07
CA PHE A 46 13.27 4.87 13.30
C PHE A 46 14.23 6.04 13.04
N GLU A 47 15.09 5.92 12.03
CA GLU A 47 15.98 6.99 11.59
C GLU A 47 15.20 8.21 11.13
N LEU A 48 14.20 8.04 10.25
CA LEU A 48 13.35 9.14 9.77
C LEU A 48 12.62 9.86 10.90
N ALA A 49 12.13 9.14 11.91
CA ALA A 49 11.49 9.73 13.06
C ALA A 49 12.46 10.63 13.85
N HIS A 50 13.71 10.19 14.05
CA HIS A 50 14.73 10.96 14.75
C HIS A 50 15.22 12.16 13.92
N GLU A 51 15.47 11.99 12.63
CA GLU A 51 15.88 13.07 11.72
C GLU A 51 14.86 14.21 11.67
N GLN A 52 13.58 13.88 11.76
CA GLN A 52 12.49 14.86 11.77
C GLN A 52 12.14 15.40 13.16
N GLY A 53 12.83 14.95 14.22
CA GLY A 53 12.51 15.30 15.59
C GLY A 53 11.12 14.81 16.04
N PHE A 54 10.66 13.68 15.49
CA PHE A 54 9.36 13.12 15.82
C PHE A 54 9.34 12.60 17.26
N LYS A 55 8.34 13.01 18.04
CA LYS A 55 8.23 12.61 19.43
C LYS A 55 7.63 11.21 19.55
N LEU A 56 8.52 10.22 19.68
CA LEU A 56 8.12 8.83 19.89
C LEU A 56 7.75 8.56 21.35
N PRO A 57 6.77 7.67 21.62
CA PRO A 57 6.41 7.24 22.99
C PRO A 57 7.43 6.26 23.57
N VAL A 58 8.33 5.72 22.76
CA VAL A 58 9.35 4.74 23.12
C VAL A 58 10.74 5.28 22.81
N ARG A 59 11.76 4.77 23.49
CA ARG A 59 13.17 5.19 23.29
C ARG A 59 14.02 4.08 22.69
N ASP A 60 13.70 2.85 23.02
CA ASP A 60 14.44 1.67 22.54
C ASP A 60 13.98 1.27 21.14
N TYR A 61 14.92 0.82 20.31
CA TYR A 61 14.64 0.42 18.95
C TYR A 61 13.71 -0.80 18.87
N PHE A 62 13.84 -1.77 19.76
CA PHE A 62 13.01 -2.96 19.73
C PHE A 62 11.57 -2.66 20.16
N ASP A 63 11.39 -1.76 21.13
CA ASP A 63 10.06 -1.23 21.48
C ASP A 63 9.46 -0.46 20.30
N PHE A 64 10.27 0.27 19.54
CA PHE A 64 9.83 0.95 18.33
C PHE A 64 9.42 -0.05 17.23
N VAL A 65 10.22 -1.10 17.01
CA VAL A 65 9.84 -2.16 16.06
C VAL A 65 8.49 -2.75 16.42
N ASP A 66 8.27 -3.03 17.72
CA ASP A 66 7.00 -3.53 18.19
C ASP A 66 5.86 -2.51 17.96
N LEU A 67 6.11 -1.21 18.13
CA LEU A 67 5.13 -0.15 17.89
C LEU A 67 4.64 -0.08 16.44
N VAL A 68 5.54 -0.25 15.46
CA VAL A 68 5.27 0.00 14.02
C VAL A 68 5.02 -1.28 13.20
N THR A 69 5.15 -2.46 13.79
CA THR A 69 4.90 -3.73 13.08
C THR A 69 3.59 -4.37 13.52
N SER A 70 2.90 -4.96 12.54
CA SER A 70 1.73 -5.78 12.80
C SER A 70 2.15 -7.18 13.25
N ASN A 71 1.42 -7.74 14.21
CA ASN A 71 1.51 -9.14 14.59
C ASN A 71 0.12 -9.65 15.02
N PRO A 72 -0.13 -10.98 15.05
CA PRO A 72 -1.44 -11.55 15.38
C PRO A 72 -1.97 -11.18 16.77
N ASP A 73 -1.10 -10.83 17.71
CA ASP A 73 -1.51 -10.45 19.07
C ASP A 73 -2.08 -9.02 19.13
N LYS A 74 -1.68 -8.16 18.20
CA LYS A 74 -2.04 -6.74 18.14
C LYS A 74 -3.09 -6.43 17.08
N VAL A 75 -3.06 -7.14 15.97
CA VAL A 75 -3.91 -6.89 14.80
C VAL A 75 -4.92 -8.02 14.69
N ARG A 76 -6.17 -7.71 14.96
CA ARG A 76 -7.28 -8.68 14.93
C ARG A 76 -8.24 -8.43 13.76
N ASN A 77 -8.13 -7.27 13.14
CA ASN A 77 -8.98 -6.81 12.04
C ASN A 77 -8.27 -5.70 11.24
N LEU A 78 -8.88 -5.30 10.14
CA LEU A 78 -8.36 -4.25 9.26
C LEU A 78 -8.18 -2.91 10.00
N GLU A 79 -9.10 -2.55 10.88
CA GLU A 79 -9.06 -1.30 11.63
C GLU A 79 -7.85 -1.21 12.56
N ASP A 80 -7.50 -2.31 13.24
CA ASP A 80 -6.28 -2.39 14.07
C ASP A 80 -5.02 -2.19 13.23
N TYR A 81 -4.97 -2.78 12.04
CA TYR A 81 -3.86 -2.61 11.10
C TYR A 81 -3.75 -1.16 10.60
N LEU A 82 -4.86 -0.59 10.15
CA LEU A 82 -4.92 0.79 9.67
C LEU A 82 -4.53 1.80 10.76
N ARG A 83 -4.85 1.51 12.04
CA ARG A 83 -4.47 2.35 13.16
C ARG A 83 -2.95 2.45 13.31
N ILE A 84 -2.21 1.34 13.22
CA ILE A 84 -0.74 1.35 13.24
C ILE A 84 -0.20 2.24 12.11
N MET A 85 -0.75 2.11 10.91
CA MET A 85 -0.35 2.92 9.76
C MET A 85 -0.63 4.41 10.01
N HIS A 86 -1.84 4.77 10.37
CA HIS A 86 -2.26 6.16 10.50
C HIS A 86 -1.64 6.88 11.70
N GLU A 87 -1.41 6.18 12.81
CA GLU A 87 -0.83 6.78 14.00
C GLU A 87 0.68 6.95 13.92
N TRP A 88 1.38 6.03 13.26
CA TRP A 88 2.84 5.96 13.28
C TRP A 88 3.48 6.03 11.90
N THR A 89 3.34 4.98 11.09
CA THR A 89 4.18 4.85 9.90
C THR A 89 3.89 5.93 8.86
N GLU A 90 2.63 6.27 8.64
CA GLU A 90 2.26 7.34 7.72
C GLU A 90 2.71 8.72 8.19
N LYS A 91 2.60 9.01 9.49
CA LYS A 91 3.05 10.30 10.05
C LYS A 91 4.56 10.48 9.94
N ILE A 92 5.34 9.43 10.24
CA ILE A 92 6.79 9.44 10.11
C ILE A 92 7.21 9.69 8.64
N GLN A 93 6.42 9.19 7.68
CA GLN A 93 6.67 9.33 6.25
C GLN A 93 6.07 10.61 5.63
N SER A 94 5.62 11.57 6.45
CA SER A 94 4.85 12.73 6.01
C SER A 94 5.69 13.99 5.83
N SER A 95 6.73 13.89 5.01
CA SER A 95 7.49 15.04 4.51
C SER A 95 8.11 14.71 3.16
N PRO A 96 8.52 15.68 2.33
CA PRO A 96 9.19 15.41 1.07
C PRO A 96 10.44 14.52 1.23
N ALA A 97 11.28 14.79 2.20
CA ALA A 97 12.49 13.99 2.44
C ALA A 97 12.16 12.55 2.89
N ALA A 98 11.19 12.41 3.79
CA ALA A 98 10.80 11.11 4.31
C ALA A 98 10.12 10.23 3.24
N ILE A 99 9.24 10.79 2.40
CA ILE A 99 8.58 10.02 1.35
C ILE A 99 9.57 9.62 0.23
N GLU A 100 10.50 10.49 -0.14
CA GLU A 100 11.55 10.17 -1.11
C GLU A 100 12.40 8.98 -0.63
N ARG A 101 12.89 9.06 0.61
CA ARG A 101 13.66 7.97 1.22
C ARG A 101 12.85 6.69 1.36
N SER A 102 11.60 6.79 1.80
CA SER A 102 10.70 5.63 1.96
C SER A 102 10.49 4.89 0.64
N VAL A 103 10.17 5.58 -0.44
CA VAL A 103 9.96 4.98 -1.76
C VAL A 103 11.25 4.30 -2.23
N TYR A 104 12.39 4.99 -2.18
CA TYR A 104 13.67 4.41 -2.57
C TYR A 104 14.01 3.12 -1.80
N GLU A 105 13.91 3.17 -0.46
CA GLU A 105 14.27 2.02 0.40
C GLU A 105 13.35 0.82 0.20
N ILE A 106 12.07 1.04 -0.08
CA ILE A 106 11.13 -0.05 -0.38
C ILE A 106 11.57 -0.76 -1.67
N PHE A 107 11.79 -0.02 -2.76
CA PHE A 107 12.24 -0.59 -4.03
C PHE A 107 13.56 -1.32 -3.89
N ALA A 108 14.53 -0.73 -3.20
CA ALA A 108 15.83 -1.31 -2.93
C ALA A 108 15.73 -2.61 -2.12
N LYS A 109 14.90 -2.62 -1.08
CA LYS A 109 14.65 -3.79 -0.22
C LYS A 109 14.02 -4.94 -1.00
N GLU A 110 12.97 -4.67 -1.77
CA GLU A 110 12.26 -5.71 -2.52
C GLU A 110 13.13 -6.27 -3.66
N TYR A 111 13.92 -5.43 -4.31
CA TYR A 111 14.88 -5.91 -5.31
C TYR A 111 15.94 -6.84 -4.69
N ARG A 112 16.58 -6.42 -3.59
CA ARG A 112 17.66 -7.17 -2.95
C ARG A 112 17.18 -8.40 -2.19
N GLY A 113 16.06 -8.28 -1.47
CA GLY A 113 15.58 -9.32 -0.55
C GLY A 113 14.57 -10.27 -1.18
N SER A 114 13.68 -9.77 -2.04
CA SER A 114 12.56 -10.54 -2.59
C SER A 114 12.70 -10.83 -4.08
N ARG A 115 13.80 -10.40 -4.73
CA ARG A 115 14.06 -10.59 -6.18
C ARG A 115 12.97 -9.99 -7.07
N VAL A 116 12.33 -8.93 -6.62
CA VAL A 116 11.30 -8.21 -7.36
C VAL A 116 11.98 -7.37 -8.44
N GLY A 117 11.65 -7.60 -9.70
CA GLY A 117 12.16 -6.85 -10.83
C GLY A 117 11.15 -5.86 -11.42
N ARG A 118 9.88 -6.00 -11.02
CA ARG A 118 8.80 -5.05 -11.36
C ARG A 118 7.95 -4.81 -10.12
N MET A 119 7.62 -3.55 -9.84
CA MET A 119 6.83 -3.23 -8.66
C MET A 119 5.90 -2.04 -8.88
N GLU A 120 4.68 -2.17 -8.42
CA GLU A 120 3.68 -1.12 -8.33
C GLU A 120 3.49 -0.74 -6.86
N LEU A 121 3.98 0.42 -6.47
CA LEU A 121 3.93 0.89 -5.09
C LEU A 121 2.83 1.93 -4.92
N ARG A 122 1.99 1.77 -3.89
CA ARG A 122 0.81 2.64 -3.70
C ARG A 122 0.83 3.42 -2.41
N PHE A 123 0.31 4.66 -2.46
CA PHE A 123 0.12 5.52 -1.30
C PHE A 123 -0.88 6.65 -1.59
N ASN A 124 -1.44 7.23 -0.53
CA ASN A 124 -2.22 8.45 -0.63
C ASN A 124 -1.30 9.67 -0.45
N PRO A 125 -1.14 10.55 -1.46
CA PRO A 125 -0.24 11.69 -1.35
C PRO A 125 -0.71 12.74 -0.34
N MET A 126 -2.02 12.91 -0.13
CA MET A 126 -2.54 13.86 0.87
C MET A 126 -2.25 13.42 2.31
N LYS A 127 -2.29 12.11 2.58
CA LYS A 127 -1.93 11.57 3.90
C LYS A 127 -0.43 11.71 4.22
N ARG A 128 0.40 12.09 3.25
CA ARG A 128 1.82 12.38 3.43
C ARG A 128 2.11 13.87 3.62
N ASN A 129 1.10 14.70 3.69
CA ASN A 129 1.20 16.16 3.82
C ASN A 129 0.91 16.66 5.24
N LEU A 130 1.25 15.89 6.27
CA LEU A 130 1.02 16.25 7.68
C LEU A 130 2.07 17.24 8.23
N GLY A 131 3.20 17.39 7.53
CA GLY A 131 4.29 18.29 7.93
C GLY A 131 4.08 19.77 7.58
N GLY A 132 2.90 20.14 7.04
CA GLY A 132 2.60 21.51 6.67
C GLY A 132 3.09 21.91 5.28
N GLU A 133 3.44 20.94 4.42
CA GLU A 133 3.74 21.21 3.02
C GLU A 133 2.50 21.80 2.34
N ARG A 134 2.63 22.99 1.77
CA ARG A 134 1.50 23.73 1.16
C ARG A 134 1.17 23.25 -0.24
N ASP A 135 2.16 22.72 -0.94
CA ASP A 135 2.02 22.22 -2.29
C ASP A 135 2.17 20.69 -2.33
N LEU A 136 1.06 20.01 -2.60
CA LEU A 136 1.02 18.56 -2.71
C LEU A 136 2.00 18.01 -3.78
N ASP A 137 2.32 18.84 -4.78
CA ASP A 137 3.27 18.47 -5.82
C ASP A 137 4.69 18.23 -5.27
N HIS A 138 5.08 18.88 -4.16
CA HIS A 138 6.36 18.60 -3.50
C HIS A 138 6.45 17.17 -2.96
N ILE A 139 5.37 16.67 -2.37
CA ILE A 139 5.27 15.28 -1.90
C ILE A 139 5.35 14.31 -3.09
N ILE A 140 4.62 14.60 -4.15
CA ILE A 140 4.59 13.76 -5.35
C ILE A 140 5.95 13.74 -6.05
N HIS A 141 6.59 14.89 -6.23
CA HIS A 141 7.93 14.98 -6.82
C HIS A 141 8.97 14.23 -5.99
N ALA A 142 8.89 14.30 -4.66
CA ALA A 142 9.78 13.57 -3.77
C ALA A 142 9.60 12.05 -3.92
N ALA A 143 8.36 11.55 -3.95
CA ALA A 143 8.09 10.15 -4.20
C ALA A 143 8.63 9.68 -5.57
N LEU A 144 8.44 10.49 -6.62
CA LEU A 144 8.95 10.21 -7.97
C LEU A 144 10.49 10.20 -8.02
N ARG A 145 11.17 11.10 -7.29
CA ARG A 145 12.64 11.06 -7.18
C ARG A 145 13.14 9.78 -6.51
N GLY A 146 12.46 9.32 -5.46
CA GLY A 146 12.76 8.05 -4.82
C GLY A 146 12.61 6.87 -5.78
N LEU A 147 11.53 6.86 -6.58
CA LEU A 147 11.29 5.89 -7.64
C LEU A 147 12.40 5.94 -8.73
N ASP A 148 12.64 7.10 -9.29
CA ASP A 148 13.65 7.29 -10.35
C ASP A 148 15.03 6.80 -9.91
N ARG A 149 15.43 7.18 -8.70
CA ARG A 149 16.70 6.74 -8.11
C ARG A 149 16.80 5.23 -7.99
N ALA A 150 15.78 4.58 -7.45
CA ALA A 150 15.77 3.12 -7.29
C ALA A 150 15.78 2.41 -8.64
N CYS A 151 15.02 2.89 -9.63
CA CYS A 151 15.01 2.34 -10.99
C CYS A 151 16.38 2.45 -11.67
N LEU A 152 17.08 3.57 -11.48
CA LEU A 152 18.41 3.77 -12.04
C LEU A 152 19.49 2.90 -11.36
N GLU A 153 19.45 2.80 -10.03
CA GLU A 153 20.46 2.04 -9.27
C GLU A 153 20.32 0.53 -9.40
N TYR A 154 19.09 0.02 -9.42
CA TYR A 154 18.81 -1.42 -9.38
C TYR A 154 18.31 -1.99 -10.70
N GLY A 155 17.98 -1.16 -11.68
CA GLY A 155 17.36 -1.63 -12.92
C GLY A 155 15.94 -2.22 -12.72
N ILE A 156 15.32 -1.98 -11.56
CA ILE A 156 13.95 -2.39 -11.29
C ILE A 156 12.98 -1.51 -12.10
N ARG A 157 11.91 -2.11 -12.62
CA ARG A 157 10.84 -1.36 -13.27
C ARG A 157 9.77 -1.07 -12.25
N GLY A 158 9.41 0.21 -12.09
CA GLY A 158 8.45 0.61 -11.07
C GLY A 158 7.47 1.67 -11.54
N GLY A 159 6.36 1.75 -10.81
CA GLY A 159 5.38 2.81 -10.95
C GLY A 159 4.69 3.09 -9.63
N LEU A 160 4.10 4.29 -9.51
CA LEU A 160 3.32 4.71 -8.36
C LEU A 160 1.83 4.66 -8.67
N ILE A 161 1.04 4.13 -7.73
CA ILE A 161 -0.42 4.18 -7.75
C ILE A 161 -0.88 5.13 -6.66
N PHE A 162 -1.73 6.10 -6.98
CA PHE A 162 -2.26 7.01 -5.99
C PHE A 162 -3.54 6.47 -5.37
N CYS A 163 -3.51 6.25 -4.06
CA CYS A 163 -4.68 5.82 -3.32
C CYS A 163 -5.65 6.99 -3.09
N LEU A 164 -6.87 6.83 -3.54
CA LEU A 164 -8.05 7.53 -3.06
C LEU A 164 -8.41 6.97 -1.69
N ALA A 165 -9.12 7.72 -0.88
CA ALA A 165 -9.49 7.28 0.46
C ALA A 165 -11.00 7.33 0.66
N ARG A 166 -11.58 6.21 1.15
CA ARG A 166 -13.01 6.12 1.44
C ARG A 166 -13.47 7.12 2.51
N GLU A 167 -12.60 7.46 3.44
CA GLU A 167 -12.85 8.45 4.49
C GLU A 167 -12.75 9.90 4.01
N PHE A 168 -12.25 10.14 2.78
CA PHE A 168 -12.19 11.48 2.21
C PHE A 168 -13.46 11.84 1.49
N ARG A 169 -13.80 13.14 1.53
CA ARG A 169 -14.80 13.70 0.65
C ARG A 169 -14.40 13.52 -0.83
N ALA A 170 -15.38 13.43 -1.69
CA ALA A 170 -15.12 13.15 -3.09
C ALA A 170 -14.28 14.24 -3.80
N ASP A 171 -14.42 15.51 -3.41
CA ASP A 171 -13.61 16.63 -3.94
C ASP A 171 -12.11 16.47 -3.64
N LEU A 172 -11.75 15.93 -2.49
CA LEU A 172 -10.35 15.62 -2.17
C LEU A 172 -9.83 14.45 -3.03
N ASN A 173 -10.66 13.43 -3.26
CA ASN A 173 -10.31 12.32 -4.14
C ASN A 173 -10.16 12.78 -5.60
N GLU A 174 -10.97 13.72 -6.06
CA GLU A 174 -10.84 14.32 -7.40
C GLU A 174 -9.50 15.03 -7.58
N ILE A 175 -9.01 15.76 -6.56
CA ILE A 175 -7.68 16.38 -6.60
C ILE A 175 -6.58 15.32 -6.74
N ILE A 176 -6.70 14.18 -6.03
CA ILE A 176 -5.72 13.09 -6.13
C ILE A 176 -5.69 12.54 -7.57
N VAL A 177 -6.84 12.34 -8.19
CA VAL A 177 -6.92 11.86 -9.58
C VAL A 177 -6.33 12.88 -10.55
N GLU A 178 -6.62 14.17 -10.39
CA GLU A 178 -6.01 15.23 -11.21
C GLU A 178 -4.47 15.20 -11.11
N LYS A 179 -3.95 15.00 -9.91
CA LYS A 179 -2.50 14.83 -9.72
C LYS A 179 -2.00 13.53 -10.35
N ALA A 180 -2.72 12.43 -10.25
CA ALA A 180 -2.32 11.18 -10.92
C ALA A 180 -2.24 11.36 -12.44
N ILE A 181 -3.24 11.99 -13.05
CA ILE A 181 -3.26 12.31 -14.48
C ILE A 181 -2.11 13.24 -14.87
N LYS A 182 -1.86 14.28 -14.07
CA LYS A 182 -0.74 15.23 -14.29
C LYS A 182 0.62 14.54 -14.34
N TYR A 183 0.83 13.53 -13.49
CA TYR A 183 2.13 12.88 -13.32
C TYR A 183 2.23 11.49 -13.98
N ARG A 184 1.27 11.09 -14.83
CA ARG A 184 1.30 9.78 -15.49
C ARG A 184 2.57 9.55 -16.30
N ASP A 185 3.01 10.54 -17.07
CA ASP A 185 4.22 10.45 -17.90
C ASP A 185 5.52 10.51 -17.09
N ARG A 186 5.40 10.69 -15.77
CA ARG A 186 6.54 10.72 -14.83
C ARG A 186 6.66 9.46 -13.99
N GLY A 187 5.71 8.54 -14.09
CA GLY A 187 5.75 7.27 -13.36
C GLY A 187 4.56 7.01 -12.42
N VAL A 188 3.53 7.87 -12.46
CA VAL A 188 2.24 7.54 -11.84
C VAL A 188 1.44 6.72 -12.85
N ILE A 189 1.17 5.45 -12.50
CA ILE A 189 0.63 4.47 -13.43
C ILE A 189 -0.83 4.12 -13.19
N GLY A 190 -1.40 4.53 -12.05
CA GLY A 190 -2.77 4.17 -11.73
C GLY A 190 -3.33 4.88 -10.51
N ILE A 191 -4.60 4.59 -10.25
CA ILE A 191 -5.33 4.97 -9.05
C ILE A 191 -5.91 3.74 -8.36
N ASP A 192 -6.14 3.86 -7.06
CA ASP A 192 -6.73 2.83 -6.22
C ASP A 192 -7.74 3.46 -5.25
N LEU A 193 -8.84 2.82 -4.94
CA LEU A 193 -9.73 3.22 -3.85
C LEU A 193 -9.48 2.34 -2.64
N ALA A 194 -8.90 2.91 -1.59
CA ALA A 194 -8.51 2.23 -0.37
C ALA A 194 -9.17 2.86 0.89
N GLY A 195 -8.80 2.36 2.07
CA GLY A 195 -9.36 2.77 3.36
C GLY A 195 -10.38 1.76 3.88
N THR A 196 -10.96 2.04 5.06
CA THR A 196 -11.86 1.07 5.71
C THR A 196 -13.05 0.71 4.85
N GLU A 197 -13.31 -0.59 4.69
CA GLU A 197 -14.49 -1.09 3.97
C GLU A 197 -15.81 -0.84 4.71
N ALA A 198 -15.77 -0.41 5.98
CA ALA A 198 -16.95 0.07 6.67
C ALA A 198 -17.60 1.30 5.99
N HIS A 199 -16.82 2.02 5.17
CA HIS A 199 -17.29 3.09 4.30
C HIS A 199 -17.30 2.65 2.82
N ALA A 200 -18.10 1.65 2.50
CA ALA A 200 -18.18 1.02 1.18
C ALA A 200 -18.81 1.95 0.12
N LEU A 201 -18.06 2.95 -0.34
CA LEU A 201 -18.54 3.98 -1.29
C LEU A 201 -19.00 3.38 -2.62
N GLU A 202 -18.46 2.24 -3.01
CA GLU A 202 -18.85 1.46 -4.18
C GLU A 202 -20.24 0.82 -4.06
N LEU A 203 -20.79 0.73 -2.85
CA LEU A 203 -22.12 0.18 -2.56
C LEU A 203 -23.18 1.25 -2.30
N VAL A 204 -22.76 2.49 -2.08
CA VAL A 204 -23.69 3.61 -1.81
C VAL A 204 -24.11 4.27 -3.13
N PRO A 205 -25.42 4.27 -3.50
CA PRO A 205 -25.87 4.77 -4.80
C PRO A 205 -25.40 6.18 -5.14
N GLU A 206 -25.46 7.11 -4.19
CA GLU A 206 -25.08 8.52 -4.41
C GLU A 206 -23.56 8.67 -4.60
N SER A 207 -22.77 7.79 -3.98
CA SER A 207 -21.30 7.83 -4.06
C SER A 207 -20.80 7.09 -5.29
N VAL A 208 -21.37 5.92 -5.61
CA VAL A 208 -20.86 5.04 -6.67
C VAL A 208 -20.84 5.71 -8.03
N GLU A 209 -21.86 6.50 -8.37
CA GLU A 209 -21.92 7.21 -9.65
C GLU A 209 -20.80 8.28 -9.75
N ARG A 210 -20.53 8.99 -8.68
CA ARG A 210 -19.44 9.98 -8.64
C ARG A 210 -18.07 9.28 -8.77
N PHE A 211 -17.86 8.19 -8.06
CA PHE A 211 -16.64 7.42 -8.18
C PHE A 211 -16.50 6.76 -9.55
N ALA A 212 -17.59 6.30 -10.17
CA ALA A 212 -17.58 5.81 -11.55
C ALA A 212 -17.05 6.88 -12.52
N GLY A 213 -17.47 8.14 -12.35
CA GLY A 213 -16.94 9.29 -13.12
C GLY A 213 -15.45 9.54 -12.87
N ILE A 214 -15.00 9.46 -11.60
CA ILE A 214 -13.59 9.59 -11.22
C ILE A 214 -12.75 8.50 -11.89
N PHE A 215 -13.17 7.24 -11.82
CA PHE A 215 -12.48 6.10 -12.43
C PHE A 215 -12.48 6.17 -13.97
N ALA A 216 -13.59 6.62 -14.57
CA ALA A 216 -13.66 6.84 -16.02
C ALA A 216 -12.61 7.87 -16.49
N ARG A 217 -12.50 9.02 -15.82
CA ARG A 217 -11.48 10.04 -16.13
C ARG A 217 -10.04 9.50 -16.03
N ALA A 218 -9.75 8.65 -15.02
CA ALA A 218 -8.44 8.03 -14.89
C ALA A 218 -8.14 7.10 -16.06
N ARG A 219 -9.08 6.22 -16.45
CA ARG A 219 -8.92 5.33 -17.61
C ARG A 219 -8.78 6.10 -18.91
N GLU A 220 -9.59 7.12 -19.16
CA GLU A 220 -9.50 8.00 -20.35
C GLU A 220 -8.14 8.67 -20.46
N ALA A 221 -7.51 8.98 -19.31
CA ALA A 221 -6.16 9.50 -19.25
C ALA A 221 -5.08 8.41 -19.39
N GLY A 222 -5.44 7.14 -19.52
CA GLY A 222 -4.50 6.02 -19.67
C GLY A 222 -3.91 5.50 -18.37
N LEU A 223 -4.51 5.81 -17.21
CA LEU A 223 -4.13 5.25 -15.92
C LEU A 223 -4.82 3.91 -15.67
N GLY A 224 -4.10 2.95 -15.06
CA GLY A 224 -4.68 1.74 -14.51
C GLY A 224 -5.58 2.03 -13.31
N THR A 225 -6.54 1.14 -13.07
CA THR A 225 -7.52 1.29 -11.99
C THR A 225 -7.63 0.04 -11.14
N THR A 226 -7.58 0.19 -9.81
CA THR A 226 -7.81 -0.88 -8.84
C THR A 226 -8.65 -0.37 -7.66
N VAL A 227 -9.26 -1.27 -6.92
CA VAL A 227 -10.08 -0.98 -5.74
C VAL A 227 -9.84 -2.05 -4.70
N HIS A 228 -9.54 -1.66 -3.47
CA HIS A 228 -9.60 -2.57 -2.33
C HIS A 228 -11.06 -2.89 -2.05
N THR A 229 -11.49 -4.12 -2.26
CA THR A 229 -12.86 -4.54 -1.95
C THR A 229 -12.94 -6.06 -1.81
N GLY A 230 -13.93 -6.54 -1.07
CA GLY A 230 -14.04 -7.97 -0.77
C GLY A 230 -12.90 -8.50 0.11
N GLU A 231 -12.26 -7.64 0.88
CA GLU A 231 -11.29 -7.99 1.90
C GLU A 231 -12.00 -8.43 3.19
N THR A 232 -13.02 -7.67 3.58
CA THR A 232 -13.82 -7.91 4.79
C THR A 232 -15.27 -8.24 4.48
N PRO A 233 -16.07 -8.69 5.49
CA PRO A 233 -17.50 -8.88 5.32
C PRO A 233 -18.29 -7.61 4.99
N HIS A 234 -17.74 -6.40 5.21
CA HIS A 234 -18.44 -5.15 4.96
C HIS A 234 -18.76 -4.93 3.47
N THR A 235 -17.87 -5.29 2.57
CA THR A 235 -18.11 -5.19 1.13
C THR A 235 -18.47 -6.53 0.51
N ALA A 236 -17.96 -7.62 1.07
CA ALA A 236 -18.25 -9.00 0.65
C ALA A 236 -18.11 -9.22 -0.89
N GLY A 237 -18.94 -10.05 -1.47
CA GLY A 237 -19.01 -10.25 -2.92
C GLY A 237 -19.68 -9.10 -3.67
N GLU A 238 -20.58 -8.38 -3.01
CA GLU A 238 -21.30 -7.23 -3.55
C GLU A 238 -20.36 -6.08 -3.93
N GLY A 239 -19.37 -5.81 -3.08
CA GLY A 239 -18.33 -4.81 -3.38
C GLY A 239 -17.52 -5.18 -4.62
N VAL A 240 -17.17 -6.47 -4.75
CA VAL A 240 -16.47 -6.98 -5.94
C VAL A 240 -17.32 -6.77 -7.20
N ILE A 241 -18.61 -7.12 -7.16
CA ILE A 241 -19.54 -6.94 -8.27
C ILE A 241 -19.68 -5.45 -8.62
N ALA A 242 -19.83 -4.58 -7.62
CA ALA A 242 -19.94 -3.14 -7.83
C ALA A 242 -18.65 -2.54 -8.43
N ALA A 243 -17.48 -2.92 -7.95
CA ALA A 243 -16.21 -2.47 -8.49
C ALA A 243 -16.05 -2.84 -9.97
N VAL A 244 -16.40 -4.08 -10.35
CA VAL A 244 -16.32 -4.53 -11.75
C VAL A 244 -17.37 -3.86 -12.62
N ARG A 245 -18.64 -3.89 -12.24
CA ARG A 245 -19.75 -3.44 -13.10
C ARG A 245 -19.94 -1.93 -13.11
N ARG A 246 -19.71 -1.25 -11.99
CA ARG A 246 -19.98 0.20 -11.84
C ARG A 246 -18.72 1.03 -12.02
N LEU A 247 -17.64 0.67 -11.32
CA LEU A 247 -16.37 1.39 -11.43
C LEU A 247 -15.53 0.95 -12.63
N LYS A 248 -15.80 -0.26 -13.19
CA LYS A 248 -15.10 -0.85 -14.33
C LYS A 248 -13.60 -0.88 -14.14
N VAL A 249 -13.18 -1.44 -13.00
CA VAL A 249 -11.77 -1.52 -12.60
C VAL A 249 -11.02 -2.60 -13.40
N ASP A 250 -9.72 -2.39 -13.60
CA ASP A 250 -8.85 -3.38 -14.25
C ASP A 250 -8.48 -4.52 -13.30
N ARG A 251 -8.35 -4.21 -11.99
CA ARG A 251 -7.96 -5.17 -10.95
C ARG A 251 -8.72 -4.89 -9.65
N ILE A 252 -8.69 -5.87 -8.76
CA ILE A 252 -9.24 -5.74 -7.41
C ILE A 252 -8.17 -6.10 -6.40
N GLY A 253 -7.90 -5.19 -5.46
CA GLY A 253 -7.12 -5.46 -4.27
C GLY A 253 -7.90 -6.39 -3.35
N HIS A 254 -7.26 -7.47 -2.90
CA HIS A 254 -7.80 -8.57 -2.11
C HIS A 254 -8.86 -9.40 -2.85
N GLY A 255 -10.13 -9.02 -2.80
CA GLY A 255 -11.23 -9.71 -3.48
C GLY A 255 -11.54 -11.11 -2.93
N ILE A 256 -10.99 -11.54 -1.81
CA ILE A 256 -11.07 -12.91 -1.29
C ILE A 256 -12.50 -13.32 -0.92
N ARG A 257 -13.35 -12.35 -0.58
CA ARG A 257 -14.77 -12.61 -0.26
C ARG A 257 -15.59 -12.98 -1.50
N ALA A 258 -15.09 -12.76 -2.71
CA ALA A 258 -15.72 -13.26 -3.91
C ALA A 258 -15.89 -14.79 -3.89
N ALA A 259 -14.98 -15.53 -3.23
CA ALA A 259 -15.06 -16.98 -3.10
C ALA A 259 -16.35 -17.47 -2.41
N TYR A 260 -17.03 -16.63 -1.65
CA TYR A 260 -18.30 -16.94 -0.99
C TYR A 260 -19.53 -16.51 -1.82
N SER A 261 -19.33 -15.89 -2.99
CA SER A 261 -20.39 -15.42 -3.88
C SER A 261 -20.25 -16.01 -5.28
N PRO A 262 -21.08 -17.01 -5.67
CA PRO A 262 -21.03 -17.56 -7.03
C PRO A 262 -21.26 -16.49 -8.13
N GLU A 263 -22.00 -15.43 -7.82
CA GLU A 263 -22.18 -14.31 -8.76
C GLU A 263 -20.90 -13.49 -8.90
N ALA A 264 -20.24 -13.13 -7.80
CA ALA A 264 -18.97 -12.39 -7.85
C ALA A 264 -17.90 -13.17 -8.63
N MET A 265 -17.79 -14.49 -8.39
CA MET A 265 -16.85 -15.34 -9.12
C MET A 265 -17.14 -15.38 -10.62
N ARG A 266 -18.43 -15.44 -11.02
CA ARG A 266 -18.80 -15.36 -12.44
C ARG A 266 -18.45 -14.00 -13.05
N VAL A 267 -18.79 -12.90 -12.36
CA VAL A 267 -18.49 -11.55 -12.85
C VAL A 267 -16.98 -11.35 -13.05
N LEU A 268 -16.16 -11.80 -12.11
CA LEU A 268 -14.69 -11.74 -12.24
C LEU A 268 -14.18 -12.52 -13.46
N SER A 269 -14.71 -13.74 -13.65
CA SER A 269 -14.32 -14.61 -14.76
C SER A 269 -14.76 -14.05 -16.11
N ASP A 270 -16.02 -13.60 -16.21
CA ASP A 270 -16.60 -13.12 -17.46
C ASP A 270 -15.94 -11.82 -17.94
N GLU A 271 -15.58 -10.93 -17.01
CA GLU A 271 -14.92 -9.65 -17.29
C GLU A 271 -13.39 -9.75 -17.29
N GLY A 272 -12.81 -10.90 -16.93
CA GLY A 272 -11.37 -11.12 -16.92
C GLY A 272 -10.60 -10.29 -15.91
N VAL A 273 -11.23 -9.90 -14.78
CA VAL A 273 -10.63 -9.03 -13.76
C VAL A 273 -9.68 -9.83 -12.87
N THR A 274 -8.47 -9.30 -12.68
CA THR A 274 -7.43 -9.92 -11.85
C THR A 274 -7.58 -9.52 -10.38
N LEU A 275 -7.43 -10.49 -9.47
CA LEU A 275 -7.36 -10.24 -8.02
C LEU A 275 -5.91 -10.11 -7.57
N GLU A 276 -5.63 -9.09 -6.75
CA GLU A 276 -4.35 -8.88 -6.05
C GLU A 276 -4.45 -9.51 -4.64
N VAL A 277 -4.39 -10.85 -4.58
CA VAL A 277 -4.58 -11.58 -3.32
C VAL A 277 -3.37 -11.40 -2.40
N CYS A 278 -3.62 -11.00 -1.15
CA CYS A 278 -2.61 -10.75 -0.12
C CYS A 278 -2.73 -11.78 1.01
N PRO A 279 -2.19 -13.02 0.85
CA PRO A 279 -2.49 -14.13 1.77
C PRO A 279 -2.19 -13.83 3.23
N THR A 280 -1.05 -13.20 3.52
CA THR A 280 -0.67 -12.87 4.90
C THR A 280 -1.61 -11.83 5.52
N SER A 281 -1.94 -10.77 4.78
CA SER A 281 -2.88 -9.73 5.24
C SER A 281 -4.29 -10.31 5.45
N ASN A 282 -4.71 -11.22 4.59
CA ASN A 282 -6.05 -11.79 4.63
C ASN A 282 -6.25 -12.88 5.70
N LEU A 283 -5.21 -13.25 6.45
CA LEU A 283 -5.29 -14.17 7.59
C LEU A 283 -5.61 -13.45 8.92
N HIS A 284 -5.58 -12.14 8.96
CA HIS A 284 -5.94 -11.27 10.07
C HIS A 284 -7.36 -10.71 9.87
#